data_005a5b656f560d0a42373e1bc6dd2412
#
_entry.id   005a5b656f560d0a42373e1bc6dd2412
#
_cell.length_a   1.000
_cell.length_b   1.000
_cell.length_c   1.000
_cell.angle_alpha   90.00
_cell.angle_beta   90.00
_cell.angle_gamma   90.00
#
_symmetry.space_group_name_H-M   'P 1'
#
loop_
_entity.id
_entity.type
_entity.pdbx_description
1 polymer ?
#
loop_
_entity_poly.entity_id
_entity_poly.type
_entity_poly.pdbx_seq_one_letter_code
_entity_poly.pdbx_strand_id
1 'polypeptide(L)'
;MQNILKELSQPFQALKQKTFATLYFAQTISLLGDAFTWVGLALLSYQFGKERSTPILAAALTLRVIAFIIFSPFAGVLADRIDRKKILYITHFIRMAIVCCLPFVNAEWQIYVLIFLLNIFNAFFTPTYKSIIPQIVEPKNYRQAIGLSNATFQLLGVLGPGLAGIMAVWFGARDIFFVDAISFVLAGLLILLLPAALISKPVAEIYQKKLSTWEDVLKGAKLLFGNRLIRFSLAIEFISAIAGAMILVNTVGHVKTALQLGDKQYGWTMAAFAIGAAIAAFAAGNFDKSKSRRTSLIIGAFILALSISIANYTSFPVLLILWSLAGLGQSLAEMPSETLIGENIEANEQGKVFGSHFSFSHLWWAIAYPLAGFAGSYFPGNDFLFGGILSMILLLIAYLIFKLKLKKTNYMYRQNIN
;
A
#
# COMPACT_ATOMS: atom_id res chain seq x y z
N MET A 1 -20.54 7.25 -25.98
CA MET A 1 -19.79 8.31 -25.27
C MET A 1 -20.52 8.79 -24.03
N GLN A 2 -21.80 9.16 -24.07
CA GLN A 2 -22.57 9.61 -22.88
C GLN A 2 -22.68 8.56 -21.76
N ASN A 3 -22.85 7.27 -22.07
CA ASN A 3 -22.91 6.20 -21.05
C ASN A 3 -21.56 5.98 -20.37
N ILE A 4 -20.45 6.07 -21.11
CA ILE A 4 -19.10 5.96 -20.57
C ILE A 4 -18.79 7.13 -19.62
N LEU A 5 -19.15 8.37 -20.00
CA LEU A 5 -19.00 9.54 -19.16
C LEU A 5 -19.85 9.45 -17.88
N LYS A 6 -21.05 8.88 -17.99
CA LYS A 6 -21.94 8.66 -16.84
C LYS A 6 -21.37 7.59 -15.89
N GLU A 7 -20.81 6.50 -16.40
CA GLU A 7 -20.13 5.47 -15.60
C GLU A 7 -18.87 6.02 -14.93
N LEU A 8 -18.03 6.79 -15.64
CA LEU A 8 -16.85 7.43 -15.09
C LEU A 8 -17.16 8.51 -14.02
N SER A 9 -18.33 9.13 -14.09
CA SER A 9 -18.75 10.14 -13.11
C SER A 9 -19.41 9.55 -11.85
N GLN A 10 -19.83 8.29 -11.87
CA GLN A 10 -20.51 7.64 -10.72
C GLN A 10 -19.70 7.65 -9.43
N PRO A 11 -18.40 7.31 -9.41
CA PRO A 11 -17.59 7.34 -8.18
C PRO A 11 -17.55 8.73 -7.53
N PHE A 12 -17.59 9.79 -8.34
CA PHE A 12 -17.51 11.17 -7.87
C PHE A 12 -18.84 11.74 -7.35
N GLN A 13 -19.96 11.01 -7.47
CA GLN A 13 -21.24 11.46 -6.95
C GLN A 13 -21.25 11.60 -5.42
N ALA A 14 -20.47 10.75 -4.72
CA ALA A 14 -20.32 10.87 -3.28
C ALA A 14 -19.69 12.22 -2.86
N LEU A 15 -18.87 12.85 -3.69
CA LEU A 15 -18.27 14.17 -3.42
C LEU A 15 -19.26 15.33 -3.43
N LYS A 16 -20.48 15.14 -3.94
CA LYS A 16 -21.55 16.15 -3.82
C LYS A 16 -21.99 16.37 -2.37
N GLN A 17 -21.74 15.39 -1.50
CA GLN A 17 -21.97 15.52 -0.07
C GLN A 17 -20.78 16.22 0.59
N LYS A 18 -20.96 17.50 0.94
CA LYS A 18 -19.89 18.37 1.45
C LYS A 18 -19.08 17.74 2.59
N THR A 19 -19.75 17.10 3.54
CA THR A 19 -19.09 16.45 4.70
C THR A 19 -18.15 15.33 4.24
N PHE A 20 -18.61 14.48 3.31
CA PHE A 20 -17.76 13.41 2.76
C PHE A 20 -16.62 14.00 1.92
N ALA A 21 -16.91 15.02 1.08
CA ALA A 21 -15.89 15.66 0.26
C ALA A 21 -14.76 16.25 1.13
N THR A 22 -15.10 16.93 2.22
CA THR A 22 -14.12 17.50 3.16
C THR A 22 -13.27 16.40 3.81
N LEU A 23 -13.88 15.31 4.27
CA LEU A 23 -13.18 14.17 4.85
C LEU A 23 -12.28 13.47 3.81
N TYR A 24 -12.79 13.29 2.59
CA TYR A 24 -12.06 12.68 1.48
C TYR A 24 -10.83 13.50 1.07
N PHE A 25 -10.97 14.83 0.92
CA PHE A 25 -9.83 15.67 0.56
C PHE A 25 -8.81 15.76 1.69
N ALA A 26 -9.23 15.79 2.97
CA ALA A 26 -8.33 15.70 4.10
C ALA A 26 -7.47 14.41 4.02
N GLN A 27 -8.11 13.26 3.77
CA GLN A 27 -7.41 11.99 3.60
C GLN A 27 -6.47 11.99 2.37
N THR A 28 -6.94 12.51 1.24
CA THR A 28 -6.15 12.54 -0.01
C THR A 28 -4.88 13.38 0.15
N ILE A 29 -5.00 14.56 0.77
CA ILE A 29 -3.86 15.44 1.06
C ILE A 29 -2.87 14.76 2.00
N SER A 30 -3.36 14.11 3.05
CA SER A 30 -2.52 13.37 4.00
C SER A 30 -1.80 12.19 3.34
N LEU A 31 -2.47 11.41 2.48
CA LEU A 31 -1.86 10.30 1.77
C LEU A 31 -0.76 10.75 0.79
N LEU A 32 -0.98 11.90 0.14
CA LEU A 32 0.05 12.49 -0.71
C LEU A 32 1.25 12.93 0.11
N GLY A 33 1.02 13.54 1.28
CA GLY A 33 2.07 13.92 2.22
C GLY A 33 2.87 12.71 2.72
N ASP A 34 2.19 11.63 3.10
CA ASP A 34 2.86 10.38 3.51
C ASP A 34 3.88 9.90 2.45
N ALA A 35 3.58 10.05 1.16
CA ALA A 35 4.51 9.68 0.09
C ALA A 35 5.79 10.51 0.11
N PHE A 36 5.71 11.79 0.47
CA PHE A 36 6.89 12.66 0.64
C PHE A 36 7.78 12.18 1.80
N THR A 37 7.17 11.79 2.93
CA THR A 37 7.91 11.21 4.05
C THR A 37 8.64 9.93 3.64
N TRP A 38 8.06 9.03 2.82
CA TRP A 38 8.72 7.79 2.41
C TRP A 38 9.92 8.02 1.49
N VAL A 39 9.81 8.93 0.53
CA VAL A 39 10.93 9.29 -0.34
C VAL A 39 12.01 10.05 0.45
N GLY A 40 11.60 11.00 1.29
CA GLY A 40 12.51 11.72 2.19
C GLY A 40 13.27 10.76 3.11
N LEU A 41 12.61 9.74 3.65
CA LEU A 41 13.21 8.72 4.49
C LEU A 41 14.29 7.92 3.75
N ALA A 42 14.06 7.55 2.49
CA ALA A 42 15.04 6.85 1.67
C ALA A 42 16.29 7.72 1.45
N LEU A 43 16.10 8.99 1.09
CA LEU A 43 17.18 9.93 0.90
C LEU A 43 17.92 10.26 2.21
N LEU A 44 17.19 10.43 3.30
CA LEU A 44 17.74 10.66 4.64
C LEU A 44 18.57 9.46 5.11
N SER A 45 18.06 8.23 4.93
CA SER A 45 18.79 7.00 5.27
C SER A 45 20.14 6.93 4.57
N TYR A 46 20.21 7.39 3.31
CA TYR A 46 21.45 7.45 2.56
C TYR A 46 22.46 8.48 3.12
N GLN A 47 22.00 9.56 3.75
CA GLN A 47 22.88 10.55 4.39
C GLN A 47 23.61 10.00 5.62
N PHE A 48 23.05 8.99 6.32
CA PHE A 48 23.68 8.35 7.48
C PHE A 48 24.82 7.39 7.12
N GLY A 49 24.98 7.02 5.86
CA GLY A 49 26.06 6.19 5.37
C GLY A 49 25.64 5.39 4.15
N LYS A 50 26.46 5.48 3.11
CA LYS A 50 26.15 4.84 1.82
C LYS A 50 25.87 3.35 1.95
N GLU A 51 26.71 2.63 2.70
CA GLU A 51 26.59 1.17 2.92
C GLU A 51 25.49 0.80 3.92
N ARG A 52 25.12 1.72 4.82
CA ARG A 52 24.10 1.51 5.85
C ARG A 52 22.71 1.97 5.44
N SER A 53 22.56 2.65 4.30
CA SER A 53 21.29 3.21 3.83
C SER A 53 20.19 2.14 3.71
N THR A 54 20.53 1.00 3.12
CA THR A 54 19.63 -0.12 2.90
C THR A 54 19.12 -0.74 4.21
N PRO A 55 19.98 -1.14 5.19
CA PRO A 55 19.48 -1.67 6.45
C PRO A 55 18.70 -0.65 7.28
N ILE A 56 19.08 0.64 7.26
CA ILE A 56 18.33 1.70 7.96
C ILE A 56 16.91 1.82 7.39
N LEU A 57 16.78 1.90 6.08
CA LEU A 57 15.50 2.04 5.41
C LEU A 57 14.63 0.78 5.61
N ALA A 58 15.22 -0.41 5.47
CA ALA A 58 14.54 -1.67 5.70
C ALA A 58 13.99 -1.78 7.14
N ALA A 59 14.81 -1.42 8.14
CA ALA A 59 14.40 -1.43 9.54
C ALA A 59 13.26 -0.43 9.79
N ALA A 60 13.35 0.79 9.27
CA ALA A 60 12.33 1.81 9.42
C ALA A 60 10.99 1.37 8.79
N LEU A 61 11.01 0.81 7.57
CA LEU A 61 9.81 0.29 6.90
C LEU A 61 9.23 -0.94 7.61
N THR A 62 10.08 -1.80 8.18
CA THR A 62 9.63 -2.93 9.01
C THR A 62 8.93 -2.43 10.27
N LEU A 63 9.51 -1.46 10.99
CA LEU A 63 8.90 -0.86 12.19
C LEU A 63 7.57 -0.20 11.89
N ARG A 64 7.42 0.43 10.71
CA ARG A 64 6.12 0.93 10.22
C ARG A 64 5.06 -0.17 10.24
N VAL A 65 5.35 -1.30 9.62
CA VAL A 65 4.38 -2.40 9.50
C VAL A 65 4.10 -3.04 10.86
N ILE A 66 5.12 -3.20 11.69
CA ILE A 66 4.98 -3.70 13.07
C ILE A 66 4.05 -2.79 13.88
N ALA A 67 4.21 -1.46 13.79
CA ALA A 67 3.33 -0.51 14.46
C ALA A 67 1.87 -0.70 14.00
N PHE A 68 1.61 -0.88 12.70
CA PHE A 68 0.27 -1.15 12.19
C PHE A 68 -0.30 -2.46 12.73
N ILE A 69 0.44 -3.54 12.70
CA ILE A 69 -0.02 -4.86 13.17
C ILE A 69 -0.38 -4.82 14.66
N ILE A 70 0.47 -4.16 15.47
CA ILE A 70 0.26 -4.10 16.92
C ILE A 70 -0.89 -3.16 17.29
N PHE A 71 -0.93 -1.95 16.71
CA PHE A 71 -1.82 -0.89 17.21
C PHE A 71 -3.16 -0.78 16.50
N SER A 72 -3.31 -1.30 15.26
CA SER A 72 -4.61 -1.24 14.55
C SER A 72 -5.77 -1.93 15.29
N PRO A 73 -5.60 -3.06 15.99
CA PRO A 73 -6.69 -3.65 16.76
C PRO A 73 -7.18 -2.75 17.91
N PHE A 74 -6.24 -2.05 18.58
CA PHE A 74 -6.58 -1.11 19.65
C PHE A 74 -7.27 0.15 19.13
N ALA A 75 -6.93 0.57 17.92
CA ALA A 75 -7.51 1.72 17.27
C ALA A 75 -9.03 1.54 17.01
N GLY A 76 -9.46 0.35 16.61
CA GLY A 76 -10.88 0.05 16.43
C GLY A 76 -11.66 0.23 17.74
N VAL A 77 -11.16 -0.32 18.85
CA VAL A 77 -11.78 -0.20 20.17
C VAL A 77 -11.81 1.27 20.65
N LEU A 78 -10.74 2.02 20.39
CA LEU A 78 -10.66 3.42 20.78
C LEU A 78 -11.63 4.29 19.96
N ALA A 79 -11.78 4.03 18.67
CA ALA A 79 -12.72 4.73 17.81
C ALA A 79 -14.19 4.54 18.20
N ASP A 80 -14.50 3.47 18.95
CA ASP A 80 -15.85 3.21 19.48
C ASP A 80 -16.10 3.92 20.83
N ARG A 81 -15.04 4.34 21.54
CA ARG A 81 -15.13 4.92 22.87
C ARG A 81 -14.87 6.43 22.91
N ILE A 82 -14.11 6.94 21.98
CA ILE A 82 -13.71 8.35 21.93
C ILE A 82 -14.35 9.02 20.71
N ASP A 83 -14.55 10.33 20.84
CA ASP A 83 -14.98 11.18 19.72
C ASP A 83 -14.05 11.00 18.52
N ARG A 84 -14.56 10.44 17.42
CA ARG A 84 -13.82 10.13 16.21
C ARG A 84 -13.22 11.37 15.56
N LYS A 85 -13.91 12.50 15.63
CA LYS A 85 -13.36 13.77 15.13
C LYS A 85 -12.09 14.12 15.89
N LYS A 86 -12.10 13.96 17.23
CA LYS A 86 -10.91 14.20 18.07
C LYS A 86 -9.76 13.28 17.69
N ILE A 87 -10.01 11.99 17.50
CA ILE A 87 -8.98 11.05 17.06
C ILE A 87 -8.36 11.52 15.74
N LEU A 88 -9.17 11.89 14.74
CA LEU A 88 -8.68 12.28 13.44
C LEU A 88 -7.79 13.53 13.47
N TYR A 89 -8.24 14.65 14.07
CA TYR A 89 -7.41 15.86 14.03
C TYR A 89 -6.22 15.78 15.00
N ILE A 90 -6.35 15.14 16.17
CA ILE A 90 -5.24 14.96 17.10
C ILE A 90 -4.14 14.11 16.46
N THR A 91 -4.49 13.01 15.81
CA THR A 91 -3.51 12.18 15.12
C THR A 91 -2.79 12.94 14.01
N HIS A 92 -3.48 13.81 13.25
CA HIS A 92 -2.82 14.64 12.25
C HIS A 92 -1.83 15.63 12.86
N PHE A 93 -2.19 16.34 13.94
CA PHE A 93 -1.28 17.29 14.57
C PHE A 93 -0.10 16.62 15.26
N ILE A 94 -0.29 15.43 15.85
CA ILE A 94 0.83 14.66 16.40
C ILE A 94 1.74 14.15 15.30
N ARG A 95 1.20 13.63 14.20
CA ARG A 95 1.97 13.18 13.04
C ARG A 95 2.76 14.35 12.43
N MET A 96 2.15 15.51 12.29
CA MET A 96 2.83 16.75 11.89
C MET A 96 4.03 17.03 12.79
N ALA A 97 3.86 17.04 14.12
CA ALA A 97 4.94 17.31 15.07
C ALA A 97 6.08 16.28 14.93
N ILE A 98 5.75 14.98 14.77
CA ILE A 98 6.75 13.92 14.59
C ILE A 98 7.52 14.11 13.28
N VAL A 99 6.82 14.39 12.18
CA VAL A 99 7.46 14.57 10.87
C VAL A 99 8.35 15.82 10.85
N CYS A 100 7.96 16.89 11.55
CA CYS A 100 8.81 18.07 11.72
C CYS A 100 10.12 17.78 12.46
N CYS A 101 10.24 16.69 13.21
CA CYS A 101 11.49 16.28 13.86
C CYS A 101 12.45 15.55 12.89
N LEU A 102 11.95 14.92 11.83
CA LEU A 102 12.76 14.12 10.91
C LEU A 102 13.91 14.91 10.21
N PRO A 103 13.74 16.19 9.80
CA PRO A 103 14.84 16.96 9.22
C PRO A 103 16.04 17.14 10.16
N PHE A 104 15.84 17.06 11.47
CA PHE A 104 16.85 17.35 12.49
C PHE A 104 17.54 16.12 13.07
N VAL A 105 17.18 14.91 12.60
CA VAL A 105 17.81 13.68 13.08
C VAL A 105 19.29 13.63 12.72
N ASN A 106 20.10 13.15 13.68
CA ASN A 106 21.54 13.01 13.55
C ASN A 106 22.04 11.60 13.95
N ALA A 107 21.14 10.71 14.36
CA ALA A 107 21.41 9.32 14.69
C ALA A 107 20.34 8.38 14.15
N GLU A 108 20.73 7.16 13.75
CA GLU A 108 19.82 6.15 13.15
C GLU A 108 18.65 5.78 14.06
N TRP A 109 18.89 5.62 15.37
CA TRP A 109 17.85 5.27 16.33
C TRP A 109 16.71 6.29 16.38
N GLN A 110 17.01 7.57 16.12
CA GLN A 110 16.00 8.64 16.07
C GLN A 110 15.03 8.40 14.91
N ILE A 111 15.54 7.95 13.74
CA ILE A 111 14.68 7.56 12.61
C ILE A 111 13.75 6.44 13.03
N TYR A 112 14.27 5.40 13.67
CA TYR A 112 13.47 4.24 14.09
C TYR A 112 12.35 4.63 15.06
N VAL A 113 12.67 5.43 16.07
CA VAL A 113 11.70 5.92 17.06
C VAL A 113 10.65 6.80 16.39
N LEU A 114 11.04 7.78 15.58
CA LEU A 114 10.10 8.71 14.96
C LEU A 114 9.19 7.99 13.96
N ILE A 115 9.72 7.08 13.14
CA ILE A 115 8.91 6.30 12.19
C ILE A 115 7.96 5.35 12.92
N PHE A 116 8.40 4.71 13.99
CA PHE A 116 7.54 3.85 14.80
C PHE A 116 6.39 4.66 15.41
N LEU A 117 6.68 5.79 16.07
CA LEU A 117 5.68 6.69 16.65
C LEU A 117 4.71 7.23 15.59
N LEU A 118 5.22 7.70 14.44
CA LEU A 118 4.41 8.18 13.32
C LEU A 118 3.36 7.14 12.91
N ASN A 119 3.77 5.88 12.82
CA ASN A 119 2.90 4.82 12.37
C ASN A 119 1.97 4.25 13.45
N ILE A 120 2.27 4.43 14.73
CA ILE A 120 1.28 4.23 15.81
C ILE A 120 0.07 5.14 15.56
N PHE A 121 0.29 6.45 15.37
CA PHE A 121 -0.82 7.39 15.15
C PHE A 121 -1.50 7.17 13.78
N ASN A 122 -0.77 6.72 12.78
CA ASN A 122 -1.33 6.33 11.49
C ASN A 122 -2.25 5.10 11.62
N ALA A 123 -1.89 4.13 12.48
CA ALA A 123 -2.72 2.97 12.77
C ALA A 123 -4.05 3.33 13.47
N PHE A 124 -4.09 4.40 14.25
CA PHE A 124 -5.34 4.92 14.84
C PHE A 124 -6.19 5.68 13.81
N PHE A 125 -5.58 6.39 12.90
CA PHE A 125 -6.29 7.20 11.91
C PHE A 125 -7.12 6.35 10.94
N THR A 126 -6.53 5.33 10.33
CA THR A 126 -7.13 4.57 9.23
C THR A 126 -8.47 3.91 9.57
N PRO A 127 -8.62 3.13 10.67
CA PRO A 127 -9.91 2.54 11.02
C PRO A 127 -10.93 3.60 11.44
N THR A 128 -10.51 4.67 12.11
CA THR A 128 -11.38 5.78 12.50
C THR A 128 -11.97 6.48 11.26
N TYR A 129 -11.14 6.78 10.26
CA TYR A 129 -11.58 7.34 8.98
C TYR A 129 -12.65 6.46 8.30
N LYS A 130 -12.39 5.16 8.18
CA LYS A 130 -13.33 4.22 7.55
C LYS A 130 -14.64 4.10 8.31
N SER A 131 -14.63 4.21 9.64
CA SER A 131 -15.83 4.09 10.49
C SER A 131 -16.77 5.30 10.41
N ILE A 132 -16.30 6.44 9.93
CA ILE A 132 -17.09 7.67 9.76
C ILE A 132 -17.89 7.66 8.46
N ILE A 133 -17.35 7.08 7.39
CA ILE A 133 -17.97 7.13 6.05
C ILE A 133 -19.43 6.69 6.05
N PRO A 134 -19.84 5.55 6.67
CA PRO A 134 -21.25 5.14 6.69
C PRO A 134 -22.17 6.08 7.45
N GLN A 135 -21.64 6.98 8.27
CA GLN A 135 -22.45 7.92 9.07
C GLN A 135 -22.72 9.25 8.33
N ILE A 136 -21.83 9.61 7.39
CA ILE A 136 -21.89 10.89 6.69
C ILE A 136 -22.33 10.75 5.23
N VAL A 137 -22.42 9.53 4.72
CA VAL A 137 -22.80 9.26 3.33
C VAL A 137 -24.16 8.56 3.29
N GLU A 138 -25.04 9.04 2.41
CA GLU A 138 -26.33 8.38 2.19
C GLU A 138 -26.14 6.94 1.73
N PRO A 139 -27.00 5.99 2.17
CA PRO A 139 -26.85 4.56 1.86
C PRO A 139 -26.69 4.26 0.36
N LYS A 140 -27.39 5.01 -0.51
CA LYS A 140 -27.29 4.85 -1.97
C LYS A 140 -25.93 5.18 -2.55
N ASN A 141 -25.16 6.08 -1.89
CA ASN A 141 -23.85 6.55 -2.35
C ASN A 141 -22.68 5.90 -1.57
N TYR A 142 -22.96 5.03 -0.60
CA TYR A 142 -21.96 4.43 0.28
C TYR A 142 -20.91 3.62 -0.50
N ARG A 143 -21.36 2.79 -1.47
CA ARG A 143 -20.44 2.00 -2.32
C ARG A 143 -19.50 2.89 -3.13
N GLN A 144 -20.02 3.99 -3.67
CA GLN A 144 -19.20 4.95 -4.43
C GLN A 144 -18.17 5.64 -3.53
N ALA A 145 -18.56 6.03 -2.31
CA ALA A 145 -17.66 6.68 -1.36
C ALA A 145 -16.49 5.77 -0.94
N ILE A 146 -16.78 4.51 -0.58
CA ILE A 146 -15.76 3.52 -0.23
C ILE A 146 -14.89 3.20 -1.46
N GLY A 147 -15.50 2.98 -2.62
CA GLY A 147 -14.78 2.70 -3.86
C GLY A 147 -13.82 3.83 -4.23
N LEU A 148 -14.27 5.09 -4.16
CA LEU A 148 -13.44 6.26 -4.42
C LEU A 148 -12.28 6.37 -3.42
N SER A 149 -12.55 6.20 -2.12
CA SER A 149 -11.51 6.25 -1.07
C SER A 149 -10.46 5.18 -1.27
N ASN A 150 -10.86 3.93 -1.56
CA ASN A 150 -9.93 2.84 -1.80
C ASN A 150 -9.14 3.04 -3.09
N ALA A 151 -9.78 3.47 -4.18
CA ALA A 151 -9.11 3.76 -5.44
C ALA A 151 -8.06 4.88 -5.27
N THR A 152 -8.38 5.93 -4.53
CA THR A 152 -7.43 7.01 -4.23
C THR A 152 -6.27 6.52 -3.37
N PHE A 153 -6.54 5.71 -2.35
CA PHE A 153 -5.50 5.10 -1.51
C PHE A 153 -4.52 4.28 -2.36
N GLN A 154 -5.03 3.40 -3.22
CA GLN A 154 -4.21 2.58 -4.12
C GLN A 154 -3.44 3.44 -5.13
N LEU A 155 -4.12 4.40 -5.75
CA LEU A 155 -3.52 5.30 -6.73
C LEU A 155 -2.37 6.10 -6.13
N LEU A 156 -2.56 6.69 -4.95
CA LEU A 156 -1.52 7.46 -4.27
C LEU A 156 -0.43 6.58 -3.67
N GLY A 157 -0.74 5.35 -3.27
CA GLY A 157 0.26 4.36 -2.87
C GLY A 157 1.25 4.06 -3.99
N VAL A 158 0.77 4.08 -5.23
CA VAL A 158 1.57 3.81 -6.43
C VAL A 158 2.21 5.07 -7.00
N LEU A 159 1.43 6.15 -7.20
CA LEU A 159 1.90 7.40 -7.81
C LEU A 159 2.65 8.28 -6.81
N GLY A 160 2.33 8.17 -5.52
CA GLY A 160 2.87 9.02 -4.47
C GLY A 160 4.40 9.05 -4.44
N PRO A 161 5.10 7.90 -4.39
CA PRO A 161 6.55 7.86 -4.42
C PRO A 161 7.18 8.55 -5.64
N GLY A 162 6.53 8.46 -6.81
CA GLY A 162 6.97 9.15 -8.02
C GLY A 162 6.82 10.67 -7.91
N LEU A 163 5.66 11.16 -7.45
CA LEU A 163 5.42 12.57 -7.22
C LEU A 163 6.37 13.13 -6.15
N ALA A 164 6.55 12.39 -5.06
CA ALA A 164 7.49 12.74 -4.00
C ALA A 164 8.94 12.78 -4.49
N GLY A 165 9.33 11.86 -5.37
CA GLY A 165 10.66 11.87 -6.01
C GLY A 165 10.91 13.12 -6.83
N ILE A 166 9.93 13.60 -7.59
CA ILE A 166 10.00 14.86 -8.34
C ILE A 166 10.12 16.04 -7.36
N MET A 167 9.33 16.08 -6.31
CA MET A 167 9.35 17.14 -5.31
C MET A 167 10.67 17.17 -4.53
N ALA A 168 11.27 16.00 -4.26
CA ALA A 168 12.57 15.91 -3.58
C ALA A 168 13.70 16.60 -4.35
N VAL A 169 13.55 16.74 -5.68
CA VAL A 169 14.50 17.50 -6.51
C VAL A 169 14.52 18.98 -6.13
N TRP A 170 13.37 19.54 -5.73
CA TRP A 170 13.23 20.95 -5.40
C TRP A 170 13.51 21.25 -3.93
N PHE A 171 13.06 20.40 -3.04
CA PHE A 171 13.13 20.61 -1.59
C PHE A 171 14.36 19.94 -0.95
N GLY A 172 14.92 18.90 -1.58
CA GLY A 172 16.00 18.11 -0.99
C GLY A 172 15.52 17.06 0.03
N ALA A 173 16.48 16.27 0.52
CA ALA A 173 16.20 15.08 1.33
C ALA A 173 15.61 15.38 2.73
N ARG A 174 15.89 16.57 3.29
CA ARG A 174 15.43 16.95 4.63
C ARG A 174 14.20 17.84 4.59
N ASP A 175 14.18 18.84 3.72
CA ASP A 175 13.10 19.82 3.71
C ASP A 175 11.80 19.26 3.14
N ILE A 176 11.84 18.14 2.40
CA ILE A 176 10.65 17.44 1.90
C ILE A 176 9.70 16.98 3.02
N PHE A 177 10.22 16.74 4.24
CA PHE A 177 9.39 16.40 5.39
C PHE A 177 8.48 17.55 5.83
N PHE A 178 8.88 18.80 5.62
CA PHE A 178 8.01 19.94 5.90
C PHE A 178 6.83 20.03 4.94
N VAL A 179 6.97 19.51 3.71
CA VAL A 179 5.84 19.41 2.76
C VAL A 179 4.79 18.44 3.31
N ASP A 180 5.22 17.31 3.86
CA ASP A 180 4.30 16.37 4.54
C ASP A 180 3.70 16.99 5.82
N ALA A 181 4.51 17.67 6.64
CA ALA A 181 4.01 18.35 7.83
C ALA A 181 2.90 19.36 7.48
N ILE A 182 3.05 20.13 6.39
CA ILE A 182 2.00 21.02 5.88
C ILE A 182 0.76 20.22 5.46
N SER A 183 0.92 19.08 4.82
CA SER A 183 -0.20 18.21 4.44
C SER A 183 -1.03 17.80 5.66
N PHE A 184 -0.38 17.42 6.76
CA PHE A 184 -1.06 17.08 8.02
C PHE A 184 -1.77 18.26 8.65
N VAL A 185 -1.18 19.46 8.59
CA VAL A 185 -1.85 20.68 9.05
C VAL A 185 -3.12 20.93 8.24
N LEU A 186 -3.02 20.91 6.93
CA LEU A 186 -4.17 21.14 6.03
C LEU A 186 -5.26 20.08 6.25
N ALA A 187 -4.88 18.82 6.36
CA ALA A 187 -5.81 17.73 6.62
C ALA A 187 -6.48 17.89 8.00
N GLY A 188 -5.71 18.20 9.04
CA GLY A 188 -6.22 18.46 10.40
C GLY A 188 -7.21 19.63 10.44
N LEU A 189 -6.90 20.73 9.76
CA LEU A 189 -7.78 21.89 9.66
C LEU A 189 -9.08 21.56 8.90
N LEU A 190 -9.01 20.82 7.80
CA LEU A 190 -10.21 20.34 7.10
C LEU A 190 -11.10 19.48 8.01
N ILE A 191 -10.50 18.61 8.82
CA ILE A 191 -11.26 17.79 9.78
C ILE A 191 -11.91 18.65 10.86
N LEU A 192 -11.24 19.70 11.33
CA LEU A 192 -11.83 20.63 12.30
C LEU A 192 -13.07 21.36 11.76
N LEU A 193 -13.15 21.59 10.44
CA LEU A 193 -14.32 22.18 9.78
C LEU A 193 -15.52 21.22 9.70
N LEU A 194 -15.34 19.91 9.92
CA LEU A 194 -16.44 18.95 9.88
C LEU A 194 -17.41 19.19 11.05
N PRO A 195 -18.75 19.06 10.83
CA PRO A 195 -19.74 19.18 11.90
C PRO A 195 -19.56 18.09 12.96
N ALA A 196 -19.33 18.48 14.22
CA ALA A 196 -19.16 17.54 15.32
C ALA A 196 -20.37 16.62 15.50
N ALA A 197 -21.58 17.13 15.34
CA ALA A 197 -22.83 16.39 15.52
C ALA A 197 -22.96 15.15 14.60
N LEU A 198 -22.32 15.15 13.44
CA LEU A 198 -22.37 14.04 12.47
C LEU A 198 -21.32 12.96 12.73
N ILE A 199 -20.29 13.25 13.51
CA ILE A 199 -19.09 12.42 13.61
C ILE A 199 -18.84 11.94 15.05
N SER A 200 -19.42 12.64 16.03
CA SER A 200 -19.14 12.44 17.46
C SER A 200 -19.95 11.37 18.15
N LYS A 201 -20.96 10.78 17.48
CA LYS A 201 -21.76 9.71 18.13
C LYS A 201 -20.98 8.41 18.15
N PRO A 202 -20.71 7.83 19.33
CA PRO A 202 -20.20 6.46 19.38
C PRO A 202 -21.21 5.51 18.73
N VAL A 203 -20.72 4.57 17.92
CA VAL A 203 -21.53 3.56 17.22
C VAL A 203 -22.28 2.63 18.18
N ALA A 204 -21.98 2.68 19.48
CA ALA A 204 -22.58 1.85 20.50
C ALA A 204 -24.13 1.89 20.55
N GLU A 205 -24.76 2.95 20.04
CA GLU A 205 -26.24 3.03 19.96
C GLU A 205 -26.83 2.48 18.67
N ILE A 206 -26.04 2.31 17.58
CA ILE A 206 -26.57 1.89 16.28
C ILE A 206 -26.26 0.42 15.97
N TYR A 207 -25.20 -0.13 16.53
CA TYR A 207 -24.80 -1.51 16.37
C TYR A 207 -24.45 -2.16 17.72
N GLN A 208 -25.44 -2.72 18.39
CA GLN A 208 -25.22 -3.78 19.41
C GLN A 208 -24.65 -5.06 18.76
N LYS A 209 -23.79 -4.95 17.78
CA LYS A 209 -23.11 -6.09 17.21
C LYS A 209 -21.74 -6.20 17.87
N LYS A 210 -21.58 -7.23 18.69
CA LYS A 210 -20.34 -7.71 19.31
C LYS A 210 -19.11 -7.27 18.52
N LEU A 211 -18.18 -6.62 19.22
CA LEU A 211 -16.79 -6.49 18.77
C LEU A 211 -16.39 -7.77 18.03
N SER A 212 -15.75 -7.63 16.87
CA SER A 212 -15.17 -8.74 16.12
C SER A 212 -14.48 -9.69 17.10
N THR A 213 -15.06 -10.83 17.33
CA THR A 213 -14.48 -11.86 18.18
C THR A 213 -13.34 -12.51 17.40
N TRP A 214 -12.41 -13.14 18.11
CA TRP A 214 -11.38 -13.98 17.48
C TRP A 214 -11.99 -14.97 16.47
N GLU A 215 -13.23 -15.40 16.70
CA GLU A 215 -14.01 -16.23 15.78
C GLU A 215 -14.24 -15.57 14.43
N ASP A 216 -14.56 -14.27 14.39
CA ASP A 216 -14.76 -13.53 13.15
C ASP A 216 -13.44 -13.36 12.38
N VAL A 217 -12.34 -13.12 13.09
CA VAL A 217 -11.00 -13.06 12.49
C VAL A 217 -10.59 -14.41 11.90
N LEU A 218 -10.77 -15.48 12.69
CA LEU A 218 -10.49 -16.84 12.22
C LEU A 218 -11.39 -17.25 11.07
N LYS A 219 -12.66 -16.86 11.10
CA LYS A 219 -13.62 -17.10 10.00
C LYS A 219 -13.16 -16.37 8.73
N GLY A 220 -12.80 -15.09 8.83
CA GLY A 220 -12.27 -14.32 7.72
C GLY A 220 -11.02 -14.95 7.10
N ALA A 221 -10.06 -15.37 7.94
CA ALA A 221 -8.86 -16.08 7.50
C ALA A 221 -9.21 -17.43 6.85
N LYS A 222 -10.13 -18.20 7.45
CA LYS A 222 -10.58 -19.49 6.88
C LYS A 222 -11.22 -19.31 5.50
N LEU A 223 -12.04 -18.30 5.31
CA LEU A 223 -12.66 -17.98 4.02
C LEU A 223 -11.62 -17.50 3.01
N LEU A 224 -10.69 -16.63 3.43
CA LEU A 224 -9.59 -16.13 2.61
C LEU A 224 -8.73 -17.28 2.06
N PHE A 225 -8.33 -18.22 2.94
CA PHE A 225 -7.55 -19.39 2.55
C PHE A 225 -8.40 -20.57 2.02
N GLY A 226 -9.72 -20.49 2.11
CA GLY A 226 -10.65 -21.51 1.58
C GLY A 226 -10.73 -21.47 0.05
N ASN A 227 -10.73 -20.29 -0.55
CA ASN A 227 -10.84 -20.13 -2.00
C ASN A 227 -9.46 -20.29 -2.66
N ARG A 228 -9.42 -21.18 -3.67
CA ARG A 228 -8.17 -21.50 -4.37
C ARG A 228 -7.58 -20.32 -5.15
N LEU A 229 -8.45 -19.52 -5.79
CA LEU A 229 -8.02 -18.40 -6.60
C LEU A 229 -7.51 -17.25 -5.72
N ILE A 230 -8.16 -17.02 -4.58
CA ILE A 230 -7.71 -16.05 -3.58
C ILE A 230 -6.38 -16.48 -2.95
N ARG A 231 -6.20 -17.77 -2.63
CA ARG A 231 -4.88 -18.27 -2.17
C ARG A 231 -3.79 -18.07 -3.20
N PHE A 232 -4.10 -18.24 -4.47
CA PHE A 232 -3.13 -17.99 -5.54
C PHE A 232 -2.78 -16.50 -5.61
N SER A 233 -3.78 -15.59 -5.53
CA SER A 233 -3.50 -14.14 -5.51
C SER A 233 -2.66 -13.72 -4.30
N LEU A 234 -2.93 -14.27 -3.10
CA LEU A 234 -2.10 -14.02 -1.92
C LEU A 234 -0.64 -14.48 -2.09
N ALA A 235 -0.42 -15.61 -2.76
CA ALA A 235 0.93 -16.06 -3.07
C ALA A 235 1.63 -15.12 -4.05
N ILE A 236 0.90 -14.59 -5.04
CA ILE A 236 1.44 -13.58 -5.97
C ILE A 236 1.71 -12.26 -5.26
N GLU A 237 0.84 -11.82 -4.34
CA GLU A 237 1.09 -10.62 -3.52
C GLU A 237 2.35 -10.76 -2.65
N PHE A 238 2.62 -11.94 -2.09
CA PHE A 238 3.86 -12.18 -1.37
C PHE A 238 5.09 -12.02 -2.26
N ILE A 239 5.03 -12.56 -3.48
CA ILE A 239 6.11 -12.42 -4.48
C ILE A 239 6.27 -10.95 -4.87
N SER A 240 5.17 -10.25 -5.09
CA SER A 240 5.14 -8.82 -5.40
C SER A 240 5.71 -7.98 -4.25
N ALA A 241 5.40 -8.33 -2.99
CA ALA A 241 5.95 -7.65 -1.82
C ALA A 241 7.48 -7.81 -1.73
N ILE A 242 8.03 -9.01 -2.01
CA ILE A 242 9.48 -9.24 -2.05
C ILE A 242 10.13 -8.35 -3.12
N ALA A 243 9.63 -8.40 -4.35
CA ALA A 243 10.20 -7.62 -5.45
C ALA A 243 10.02 -6.10 -5.23
N GLY A 244 8.85 -5.68 -4.75
CA GLY A 244 8.55 -4.28 -4.40
C GLY A 244 9.42 -3.76 -3.25
N ALA A 245 9.70 -4.59 -2.25
CA ALA A 245 10.61 -4.24 -1.16
C ALA A 245 12.05 -4.04 -1.66
N MET A 246 12.54 -4.85 -2.61
CA MET A 246 13.83 -4.60 -3.27
C MET A 246 13.87 -3.22 -3.92
N ILE A 247 12.80 -2.84 -4.63
CA ILE A 247 12.70 -1.52 -5.26
C ILE A 247 12.72 -0.40 -4.20
N LEU A 248 11.86 -0.47 -3.19
CA LEU A 248 11.73 0.58 -2.20
C LEU A 248 12.98 0.77 -1.34
N VAL A 249 13.64 -0.33 -0.97
CA VAL A 249 14.77 -0.32 -0.04
C VAL A 249 16.10 -0.07 -0.74
N ASN A 250 16.33 -0.69 -1.91
CA ASN A 250 17.66 -0.75 -2.52
C ASN A 250 17.88 0.30 -3.63
N THR A 251 16.80 0.87 -4.22
CA THR A 251 16.96 1.83 -5.35
C THR A 251 17.79 3.03 -4.99
N VAL A 252 17.65 3.60 -3.79
CA VAL A 252 18.41 4.78 -3.38
C VAL A 252 19.92 4.48 -3.34
N GLY A 253 20.30 3.34 -2.77
CA GLY A 253 21.69 2.87 -2.74
C GLY A 253 22.23 2.59 -4.15
N HIS A 254 21.46 1.91 -4.98
CA HIS A 254 21.86 1.60 -6.36
C HIS A 254 22.08 2.86 -7.20
N VAL A 255 21.13 3.79 -7.20
CA VAL A 255 21.24 5.03 -7.98
C VAL A 255 22.43 5.90 -7.50
N LYS A 256 22.58 6.04 -6.17
CA LYS A 256 23.56 6.97 -5.61
C LYS A 256 24.95 6.36 -5.45
N THR A 257 25.07 5.07 -5.17
CA THR A 257 26.37 4.41 -4.95
C THR A 257 26.86 3.67 -6.19
N ALA A 258 26.04 2.80 -6.78
CA ALA A 258 26.47 1.99 -7.93
C ALA A 258 26.54 2.83 -9.21
N LEU A 259 25.52 3.66 -9.49
CA LEU A 259 25.48 4.52 -10.67
C LEU A 259 26.14 5.89 -10.44
N GLN A 260 26.50 6.23 -9.21
CA GLN A 260 27.11 7.52 -8.81
C GLN A 260 26.29 8.76 -9.23
N LEU A 261 24.96 8.64 -9.17
CA LEU A 261 24.01 9.69 -9.54
C LEU A 261 23.45 10.39 -8.30
N GLY A 262 22.66 11.46 -8.51
CA GLY A 262 22.12 12.29 -7.43
C GLY A 262 20.67 12.00 -7.05
N ASP A 263 20.15 12.82 -6.12
CA ASP A 263 18.76 12.73 -5.63
C ASP A 263 17.74 12.93 -6.75
N LYS A 264 18.07 13.77 -7.73
CA LYS A 264 17.25 14.00 -8.91
C LYS A 264 17.00 12.73 -9.73
N GLN A 265 18.03 11.94 -9.94
CA GLN A 265 17.92 10.68 -10.68
C GLN A 265 17.19 9.61 -9.88
N TYR A 266 17.36 9.57 -8.56
CA TYR A 266 16.52 8.74 -7.70
C TYR A 266 15.04 9.11 -7.82
N GLY A 267 14.70 10.41 -7.78
CA GLY A 267 13.34 10.90 -7.98
C GLY A 267 12.77 10.48 -9.34
N TRP A 268 13.53 10.59 -10.41
CA TRP A 268 13.10 10.14 -11.76
C TRP A 268 12.89 8.62 -11.81
N THR A 269 13.70 7.85 -11.11
CA THR A 269 13.55 6.39 -11.04
C THR A 269 12.23 6.01 -10.36
N MET A 270 11.90 6.66 -9.23
CA MET A 270 10.62 6.44 -8.55
C MET A 270 9.43 6.95 -9.36
N ALA A 271 9.59 8.06 -10.09
CA ALA A 271 8.57 8.56 -11.02
C ALA A 271 8.31 7.60 -12.18
N ALA A 272 9.36 7.00 -12.74
CA ALA A 272 9.24 5.99 -13.81
C ALA A 272 8.44 4.77 -13.34
N PHE A 273 8.71 4.28 -12.12
CA PHE A 273 7.93 3.21 -11.49
C PHE A 273 6.44 3.59 -11.37
N ALA A 274 6.15 4.79 -10.86
CA ALA A 274 4.80 5.29 -10.70
C ALA A 274 4.06 5.43 -12.05
N ILE A 275 4.73 5.88 -13.10
CA ILE A 275 4.17 5.97 -14.45
C ILE A 275 3.77 4.58 -14.96
N GLY A 276 4.64 3.59 -14.83
CA GLY A 276 4.33 2.22 -15.24
C GLY A 276 3.12 1.64 -14.50
N ALA A 277 3.05 1.86 -13.21
CA ALA A 277 1.94 1.43 -12.38
C ALA A 277 0.62 2.15 -12.75
N ALA A 278 0.66 3.44 -13.05
CA ALA A 278 -0.49 4.19 -13.54
C ALA A 278 -1.00 3.65 -14.88
N ILE A 279 -0.10 3.34 -15.82
CA ILE A 279 -0.46 2.76 -17.11
C ILE A 279 -1.23 1.44 -16.90
N ALA A 280 -0.76 0.58 -16.01
CA ALA A 280 -1.45 -0.68 -15.69
C ALA A 280 -2.83 -0.43 -15.07
N ALA A 281 -2.95 0.51 -14.14
CA ALA A 281 -4.21 0.86 -13.49
C ALA A 281 -5.27 1.37 -14.50
N PHE A 282 -4.87 2.24 -15.42
CA PHE A 282 -5.76 2.72 -16.47
C PHE A 282 -6.12 1.62 -17.49
N ALA A 283 -5.16 0.75 -17.84
CA ALA A 283 -5.40 -0.36 -18.74
C ALA A 283 -6.33 -1.41 -18.13
N ALA A 284 -6.18 -1.74 -16.85
CA ALA A 284 -7.01 -2.73 -16.16
C ALA A 284 -8.49 -2.37 -16.17
N GLY A 285 -8.84 -1.09 -16.02
CA GLY A 285 -10.23 -0.62 -16.10
C GLY A 285 -10.92 -0.92 -17.44
N ASN A 286 -10.15 -1.06 -18.54
CA ASN A 286 -10.66 -1.35 -19.87
C ASN A 286 -10.63 -2.86 -20.22
N PHE A 287 -9.72 -3.63 -19.60
CA PHE A 287 -9.48 -5.05 -19.94
C PHE A 287 -10.06 -6.04 -18.93
N ASP A 288 -10.66 -5.59 -17.84
CA ASP A 288 -11.15 -6.45 -16.76
C ASP A 288 -12.49 -7.15 -17.09
N LYS A 289 -12.46 -7.97 -18.15
CA LYS A 289 -13.54 -8.91 -18.46
C LYS A 289 -13.14 -10.34 -18.09
N SER A 290 -13.26 -10.64 -16.82
CA SER A 290 -13.46 -11.96 -16.17
C SER A 290 -12.62 -13.21 -16.48
N LYS A 291 -12.00 -13.39 -17.65
CA LYS A 291 -11.21 -14.61 -17.94
C LYS A 291 -9.70 -14.46 -17.74
N SER A 292 -9.19 -13.25 -17.58
CA SER A 292 -7.74 -13.00 -17.64
C SER A 292 -7.08 -12.71 -16.28
N ARG A 293 -7.79 -12.67 -15.14
CA ARG A 293 -7.23 -12.26 -13.84
C ARG A 293 -6.04 -13.10 -13.39
N ARG A 294 -6.15 -14.42 -13.52
CA ARG A 294 -5.01 -15.32 -13.23
C ARG A 294 -3.81 -15.04 -14.13
N THR A 295 -4.07 -14.76 -15.39
CA THR A 295 -3.02 -14.41 -16.36
C THR A 295 -2.39 -13.08 -16.03
N SER A 296 -3.20 -12.06 -15.63
CA SER A 296 -2.70 -10.77 -15.17
C SER A 296 -1.77 -10.90 -13.96
N LEU A 297 -2.19 -11.66 -12.94
CA LEU A 297 -1.37 -11.94 -11.75
C LEU A 297 -0.01 -12.54 -12.12
N ILE A 298 0.01 -13.57 -13.00
CA ILE A 298 1.24 -14.25 -13.40
C ILE A 298 2.13 -13.34 -14.23
N ILE A 299 1.57 -12.68 -15.25
CA ILE A 299 2.32 -11.79 -16.12
C ILE A 299 2.86 -10.60 -15.34
N GLY A 300 2.04 -10.02 -14.45
CA GLY A 300 2.46 -8.91 -13.59
C GLY A 300 3.65 -9.29 -12.71
N ALA A 301 3.55 -10.39 -11.96
CA ALA A 301 4.63 -10.88 -11.13
C ALA A 301 5.88 -11.25 -11.93
N PHE A 302 5.71 -11.82 -13.12
CA PHE A 302 6.83 -12.16 -14.02
C PHE A 302 7.55 -10.89 -14.53
N ILE A 303 6.81 -9.90 -15.02
CA ILE A 303 7.38 -8.62 -15.49
C ILE A 303 8.14 -7.94 -14.35
N LEU A 304 7.53 -7.86 -13.17
CA LEU A 304 8.13 -7.26 -11.99
C LEU A 304 9.45 -7.97 -11.61
N ALA A 305 9.42 -9.30 -11.46
CA ALA A 305 10.59 -10.09 -11.09
C ALA A 305 11.71 -10.01 -12.16
N LEU A 306 11.35 -10.05 -13.45
CA LEU A 306 12.30 -9.94 -14.55
C LEU A 306 12.96 -8.55 -14.55
N SER A 307 12.18 -7.49 -14.38
CA SER A 307 12.69 -6.11 -14.40
C SER A 307 13.74 -5.89 -13.33
N ILE A 308 13.52 -6.38 -12.10
CA ILE A 308 14.50 -6.23 -11.03
C ILE A 308 15.71 -7.17 -11.23
N SER A 309 15.53 -8.38 -11.80
CA SER A 309 16.63 -9.36 -11.95
C SER A 309 17.81 -8.83 -12.76
N ILE A 310 17.59 -7.94 -13.72
CA ILE A 310 18.63 -7.41 -14.59
C ILE A 310 19.07 -6.00 -14.21
N ALA A 311 18.43 -5.37 -13.24
CA ALA A 311 18.62 -3.96 -12.89
C ALA A 311 20.06 -3.61 -12.47
N ASN A 312 20.74 -4.50 -11.74
CA ASN A 312 22.10 -4.25 -11.25
C ASN A 312 23.13 -3.98 -12.36
N TYR A 313 22.86 -4.45 -13.57
CA TYR A 313 23.84 -4.41 -14.69
C TYR A 313 23.45 -3.41 -15.78
N THR A 314 22.55 -2.48 -15.49
CA THR A 314 22.00 -1.58 -16.51
C THR A 314 22.45 -0.14 -16.33
N SER A 315 22.46 0.60 -17.43
CA SER A 315 22.65 2.05 -17.41
C SER A 315 21.38 2.76 -16.90
N PHE A 316 21.53 4.01 -16.46
CA PHE A 316 20.42 4.80 -15.91
C PHE A 316 19.17 4.88 -16.84
N PRO A 317 19.29 5.15 -18.16
CA PRO A 317 18.12 5.16 -19.04
C PRO A 317 17.38 3.82 -19.11
N VAL A 318 18.12 2.71 -19.10
CA VAL A 318 17.55 1.37 -19.09
C VAL A 318 16.89 1.09 -17.73
N LEU A 319 17.46 1.53 -16.64
CA LEU A 319 16.87 1.44 -15.30
C LEU A 319 15.51 2.14 -15.25
N LEU A 320 15.33 3.31 -15.86
CA LEU A 320 14.03 3.99 -15.92
C LEU A 320 12.98 3.15 -16.66
N ILE A 321 13.35 2.50 -17.75
CA ILE A 321 12.46 1.58 -18.48
C ILE A 321 12.09 0.39 -17.60
N LEU A 322 13.07 -0.21 -16.94
CA LEU A 322 12.85 -1.36 -16.05
C LEU A 322 11.96 -1.00 -14.86
N TRP A 323 12.11 0.19 -14.27
CA TRP A 323 11.24 0.64 -13.19
C TRP A 323 9.82 0.92 -13.67
N SER A 324 9.65 1.46 -14.89
CA SER A 324 8.32 1.58 -15.50
C SER A 324 7.67 0.21 -15.72
N LEU A 325 8.42 -0.76 -16.22
CA LEU A 325 7.94 -2.14 -16.38
C LEU A 325 7.65 -2.80 -15.02
N ALA A 326 8.51 -2.56 -14.02
CA ALA A 326 8.32 -3.08 -12.67
C ALA A 326 7.04 -2.52 -12.03
N GLY A 327 6.78 -1.22 -12.15
CA GLY A 327 5.55 -0.59 -11.66
C GLY A 327 4.30 -1.13 -12.34
N LEU A 328 4.36 -1.29 -13.68
CA LEU A 328 3.31 -1.93 -14.46
C LEU A 328 3.07 -3.36 -13.96
N GLY A 329 4.13 -4.13 -13.77
CA GLY A 329 4.07 -5.51 -13.28
C GLY A 329 3.47 -5.62 -11.88
N GLN A 330 3.87 -4.73 -10.96
CA GLN A 330 3.34 -4.72 -9.59
C GLN A 330 1.84 -4.43 -9.56
N SER A 331 1.37 -3.43 -10.29
CA SER A 331 -0.05 -3.12 -10.36
C SER A 331 -0.86 -4.28 -10.97
N LEU A 332 -0.38 -4.93 -12.03
CA LEU A 332 -1.03 -6.10 -12.62
C LEU A 332 -1.05 -7.31 -11.65
N ALA A 333 -0.07 -7.42 -10.75
CA ALA A 333 0.02 -8.49 -9.77
C ALA A 333 -0.84 -8.26 -8.52
N GLU A 334 -1.14 -7.01 -8.15
CA GLU A 334 -1.84 -6.68 -6.90
C GLU A 334 -3.32 -6.34 -7.11
N MET A 335 -3.65 -5.55 -8.14
CA MET A 335 -5.03 -5.05 -8.33
C MET A 335 -6.11 -6.13 -8.45
N PRO A 336 -5.87 -7.31 -9.08
CA PRO A 336 -6.92 -8.32 -9.20
C PRO A 336 -7.34 -8.96 -7.87
N SER A 337 -6.51 -8.90 -6.84
CA SER A 337 -6.75 -9.61 -5.56
C SER A 337 -7.99 -9.10 -4.83
N GLU A 338 -8.17 -7.80 -4.71
CA GLU A 338 -9.37 -7.22 -4.06
C GLU A 338 -10.64 -7.53 -4.87
N THR A 339 -10.54 -7.49 -6.19
CA THR A 339 -11.66 -7.84 -7.07
C THR A 339 -12.04 -9.32 -6.95
N LEU A 340 -11.05 -10.21 -6.85
CA LEU A 340 -11.26 -11.65 -6.64
C LEU A 340 -11.97 -11.92 -5.31
N ILE A 341 -11.63 -11.20 -4.24
CA ILE A 341 -12.35 -11.30 -2.96
C ILE A 341 -13.80 -10.86 -3.15
N GLY A 342 -14.02 -9.69 -3.75
CA GLY A 342 -15.38 -9.15 -3.97
C GLY A 342 -16.28 -10.05 -4.80
N GLU A 343 -15.73 -10.84 -5.74
CA GLU A 343 -16.50 -11.73 -6.60
C GLU A 343 -16.72 -13.15 -6.04
N ASN A 344 -15.79 -13.64 -5.22
CA ASN A 344 -15.80 -15.03 -4.74
C ASN A 344 -16.28 -15.18 -3.31
N ILE A 345 -16.51 -14.08 -2.59
CA ILE A 345 -16.95 -14.07 -1.19
C ILE A 345 -18.32 -13.41 -1.09
N GLU A 346 -19.23 -14.02 -0.34
CA GLU A 346 -20.55 -13.46 -0.08
C GLU A 346 -20.48 -12.08 0.57
N ALA A 347 -21.36 -11.17 0.17
CA ALA A 347 -21.33 -9.76 0.58
C ALA A 347 -21.34 -9.55 2.10
N ASN A 348 -22.03 -10.42 2.86
CA ASN A 348 -22.11 -10.39 4.33
C ASN A 348 -20.81 -10.83 5.03
N GLU A 349 -19.93 -11.55 4.34
CA GLU A 349 -18.64 -12.05 4.86
C GLU A 349 -17.44 -11.25 4.33
N GLN A 350 -17.64 -10.43 3.29
CA GLN A 350 -16.54 -9.66 2.64
C GLN A 350 -15.77 -8.80 3.63
N GLY A 351 -16.43 -8.15 4.59
CA GLY A 351 -15.77 -7.32 5.59
C GLY A 351 -14.72 -8.09 6.41
N LYS A 352 -15.02 -9.32 6.82
CA LYS A 352 -14.10 -10.18 7.58
C LYS A 352 -12.92 -10.62 6.70
N VAL A 353 -13.21 -10.95 5.44
CA VAL A 353 -12.19 -11.41 4.48
C VAL A 353 -11.27 -10.27 4.06
N PHE A 354 -11.78 -9.06 3.80
CA PHE A 354 -10.96 -7.88 3.53
C PHE A 354 -10.09 -7.49 4.73
N GLY A 355 -10.61 -7.60 5.97
CA GLY A 355 -9.81 -7.37 7.17
C GLY A 355 -8.66 -8.38 7.31
N SER A 356 -8.92 -9.65 7.05
CA SER A 356 -7.89 -10.69 7.03
C SER A 356 -6.88 -10.46 5.90
N HIS A 357 -7.34 -10.15 4.70
CA HIS A 357 -6.49 -9.82 3.55
C HIS A 357 -5.55 -8.66 3.86
N PHE A 358 -6.06 -7.57 4.44
CA PHE A 358 -5.26 -6.44 4.87
C PHE A 358 -4.15 -6.84 5.84
N SER A 359 -4.47 -7.69 6.83
CA SER A 359 -3.49 -8.16 7.81
C SER A 359 -2.39 -9.03 7.16
N PHE A 360 -2.76 -9.95 6.27
CA PHE A 360 -1.79 -10.78 5.56
C PHE A 360 -0.95 -10.00 4.56
N SER A 361 -1.54 -9.06 3.83
CA SER A 361 -0.81 -8.16 2.94
C SER A 361 0.28 -7.39 3.70
N HIS A 362 -0.05 -6.84 4.89
CA HIS A 362 0.94 -6.17 5.73
C HIS A 362 2.01 -7.13 6.26
N LEU A 363 1.65 -8.37 6.62
CA LEU A 363 2.62 -9.39 7.04
C LEU A 363 3.62 -9.73 5.93
N TRP A 364 3.18 -9.77 4.67
CA TRP A 364 4.08 -9.97 3.53
C TRP A 364 5.16 -8.88 3.43
N TRP A 365 4.76 -7.63 3.62
CA TRP A 365 5.71 -6.52 3.65
C TRP A 365 6.62 -6.55 4.88
N ALA A 366 6.13 -6.99 6.05
CA ALA A 366 6.95 -7.15 7.26
C ALA A 366 8.08 -8.17 7.07
N ILE A 367 7.87 -9.19 6.22
CA ILE A 367 8.89 -10.18 5.86
C ILE A 367 9.79 -9.64 4.72
N ALA A 368 9.20 -8.97 3.74
CA ALA A 368 9.89 -8.54 2.54
C ALA A 368 10.92 -7.41 2.80
N TYR A 369 10.63 -6.47 3.70
CA TYR A 369 11.56 -5.37 4.02
C TYR A 369 12.88 -5.86 4.66
N PRO A 370 12.88 -6.71 5.72
CA PRO A 370 14.13 -7.29 6.23
C PRO A 370 14.89 -8.08 5.18
N LEU A 371 14.18 -8.81 4.32
CA LEU A 371 14.81 -9.58 3.24
C LEU A 371 15.50 -8.66 2.23
N ALA A 372 14.87 -7.53 1.86
CA ALA A 372 15.49 -6.53 0.99
C ALA A 372 16.70 -5.86 1.65
N GLY A 373 16.61 -5.56 2.96
CA GLY A 373 17.73 -5.06 3.74
C GLY A 373 18.89 -6.04 3.79
N PHE A 374 18.61 -7.31 4.00
CA PHE A 374 19.59 -8.39 3.95
C PHE A 374 20.26 -8.46 2.57
N ALA A 375 19.47 -8.48 1.49
CA ALA A 375 20.01 -8.55 0.13
C ALA A 375 20.95 -7.39 -0.17
N GLY A 376 20.58 -6.15 0.14
CA GLY A 376 21.41 -4.98 -0.10
C GLY A 376 22.68 -4.94 0.75
N SER A 377 22.65 -5.54 1.95
CA SER A 377 23.81 -5.58 2.85
C SER A 377 24.81 -6.69 2.50
N TYR A 378 24.32 -7.87 2.13
CA TYR A 378 25.15 -9.07 1.93
C TYR A 378 25.46 -9.35 0.46
N PHE A 379 24.70 -8.82 -0.48
CA PHE A 379 24.87 -8.96 -1.92
C PHE A 379 24.95 -7.59 -2.62
N PRO A 380 25.84 -6.66 -2.17
CA PRO A 380 25.93 -5.34 -2.77
C PRO A 380 26.26 -5.45 -4.27
N GLY A 381 25.50 -4.74 -5.10
CA GLY A 381 25.61 -4.83 -6.57
C GLY A 381 24.93 -6.05 -7.22
N ASN A 382 24.39 -6.97 -6.42
CA ASN A 382 23.59 -8.13 -6.87
C ASN A 382 22.28 -8.27 -6.10
N ASP A 383 21.91 -7.30 -5.33
CA ASP A 383 20.73 -7.26 -4.47
C ASP A 383 19.41 -7.40 -5.25
N PHE A 384 19.28 -6.70 -6.36
CA PHE A 384 18.13 -6.83 -7.25
C PHE A 384 18.11 -8.18 -7.97
N LEU A 385 19.26 -8.68 -8.42
CA LEU A 385 19.38 -10.02 -9.01
C LEU A 385 18.92 -11.08 -8.02
N PHE A 386 19.37 -11.00 -6.75
CA PHE A 386 18.95 -11.92 -5.69
C PHE A 386 17.42 -11.88 -5.51
N GLY A 387 16.84 -10.69 -5.34
CA GLY A 387 15.40 -10.52 -5.16
C GLY A 387 14.58 -11.00 -6.38
N GLY A 388 15.08 -10.73 -7.58
CA GLY A 388 14.44 -11.12 -8.82
C GLY A 388 14.45 -12.65 -9.04
N ILE A 389 15.61 -13.30 -8.82
CA ILE A 389 15.72 -14.77 -8.90
C ILE A 389 14.80 -15.43 -7.85
N LEU A 390 14.82 -14.94 -6.60
CA LEU A 390 13.95 -15.45 -5.56
C LEU A 390 12.47 -15.32 -5.96
N SER A 391 12.07 -14.16 -6.46
CA SER A 391 10.70 -13.91 -6.94
C SER A 391 10.31 -14.82 -8.10
N MET A 392 11.22 -15.08 -9.04
CA MET A 392 11.01 -16.02 -10.16
C MET A 392 10.84 -17.47 -9.68
N ILE A 393 11.68 -17.91 -8.74
CA ILE A 393 11.60 -19.26 -8.16
C ILE A 393 10.25 -19.42 -7.44
N LEU A 394 9.87 -18.45 -6.61
CA LEU A 394 8.60 -18.48 -5.88
C LEU A 394 7.40 -18.45 -6.84
N LEU A 395 7.48 -17.69 -7.94
CA LEU A 395 6.45 -17.65 -8.97
C LEU A 395 6.30 -19.01 -9.65
N LEU A 396 7.40 -19.67 -10.00
CA LEU A 396 7.40 -21.01 -10.56
C LEU A 396 6.78 -22.03 -9.60
N ILE A 397 7.16 -21.98 -8.32
CA ILE A 397 6.62 -22.85 -7.25
C ILE A 397 5.10 -22.63 -7.13
N ALA A 398 4.66 -21.36 -7.01
CA ALA A 398 3.25 -21.02 -6.94
C ALA A 398 2.48 -21.53 -8.17
N TYR A 399 3.02 -21.31 -9.38
CA TYR A 399 2.42 -21.80 -10.62
C TYR A 399 2.27 -23.33 -10.64
N LEU A 400 3.31 -24.08 -10.23
CA LEU A 400 3.29 -25.54 -10.20
C LEU A 400 2.30 -26.08 -9.16
N ILE A 401 2.29 -25.53 -7.95
CA ILE A 401 1.36 -25.95 -6.87
C ILE A 401 -0.09 -25.78 -7.34
N PHE A 402 -0.40 -24.65 -7.93
CA PHE A 402 -1.77 -24.36 -8.36
C PHE A 402 -2.17 -25.08 -9.65
N LYS A 403 -1.20 -25.43 -10.54
CA LYS A 403 -1.45 -26.23 -11.72
C LYS A 403 -1.65 -27.71 -11.40
N LEU A 404 -0.83 -28.28 -10.53
CA LEU A 404 -0.90 -29.70 -10.15
C LEU A 404 -2.22 -30.04 -9.46
N LYS A 405 -2.73 -29.16 -8.58
CA LYS A 405 -4.05 -29.35 -7.94
C LYS A 405 -5.23 -29.33 -8.92
N LEU A 406 -5.15 -28.62 -10.08
CA LEU A 406 -6.18 -28.65 -11.11
C LEU A 406 -6.30 -30.03 -11.76
N LYS A 407 -5.19 -30.69 -12.04
CA LYS A 407 -5.19 -32.05 -12.58
C LYS A 407 -5.86 -33.06 -11.62
N LYS A 408 -5.58 -32.95 -10.32
CA LYS A 408 -6.13 -33.88 -9.33
C LYS A 408 -7.64 -33.74 -9.14
N THR A 409 -8.17 -32.51 -9.18
CA THR A 409 -9.63 -32.27 -9.06
C THR A 409 -10.38 -32.76 -10.29
N ASN A 410 -9.84 -32.62 -11.49
CA ASN A 410 -10.45 -33.15 -12.71
C ASN A 410 -10.42 -34.69 -12.76
N TYR A 411 -9.45 -35.34 -12.12
CA TYR A 411 -9.40 -36.81 -12.03
C TYR A 411 -10.47 -37.37 -11.11
N MET A 412 -10.71 -36.73 -9.96
CA MET A 412 -11.80 -37.14 -9.03
C MET A 412 -13.20 -36.89 -9.60
N TYR A 413 -13.40 -35.82 -10.37
CA TYR A 413 -14.69 -35.54 -11.02
C TYR A 413 -15.02 -36.54 -12.14
N ARG A 414 -14.00 -37.08 -12.82
CA ARG A 414 -14.20 -38.13 -13.85
C ARG A 414 -14.41 -39.53 -13.28
N GLN A 415 -13.96 -39.81 -12.06
CA GLN A 415 -14.22 -41.11 -11.41
C GLN A 415 -15.59 -41.19 -10.73
N ASN A 416 -16.28 -40.06 -10.50
CA ASN A 416 -17.63 -40.03 -9.95
C ASN A 416 -18.75 -39.97 -11.05
N ILE A 417 -18.38 -40.05 -12.32
CA ILE A 417 -19.34 -40.02 -13.46
C ILE A 417 -19.32 -41.36 -14.23
N ASN A 418 -18.47 -42.32 -13.85
CA ASN A 418 -18.48 -43.71 -14.27
C ASN A 418 -18.86 -44.58 -13.09
#